data_42b60ad07e990ed033edb180bf310a77
#
_entry.id   42b60ad07e990ed033edb180bf310a77
#
_cell.length_a   1.000
_cell.length_b   1.000
_cell.length_c   1.000
_cell.angle_alpha   90.00
_cell.angle_beta   90.00
_cell.angle_gamma   90.00
#
_symmetry.space_group_name_H-M   'P 1'
#
loop_
_entity.id
_entity.type
_entity.pdbx_description
1 polymer ?
#
loop_
_entity_poly.entity_id
_entity_poly.type
_entity_poly.pdbx_seq_one_letter_code
_entity_poly.pdbx_strand_id
1 'polypeptide(L)'
;MTKSHFSDVTTWVFDLDNTLYPPHMRLLDQIEVRMTAYVMEELNVDRARADYLREHYWRTHGTTLAGLMREHNVDPAPYLTDVHDIDFTVLSPDFSLRDAIKALPNRKIVYTNGCAPYAENVLKARGLSGVFDAVYGVEHADFHPKPDSAAFETVFTKDGVLTKTAAMFEDDPRNLTVPHALGMRTVH
;
A
#
# COMPACT_ATOMS: atom_id res chain seq x y z
N MET A 1 -15.09 -22.47 11.44
CA MET A 1 -14.33 -21.82 12.53
C MET A 1 -13.93 -20.36 12.24
N THR A 2 -13.80 -19.92 10.99
CA THR A 2 -13.31 -18.56 10.64
C THR A 2 -14.27 -17.41 10.96
N LYS A 3 -15.59 -17.59 10.81
CA LYS A 3 -16.57 -16.50 11.02
C LYS A 3 -16.62 -15.99 12.47
N SER A 4 -16.37 -16.83 13.47
CA SER A 4 -16.38 -16.41 14.88
C SER A 4 -15.19 -15.51 15.25
N HIS A 5 -14.06 -15.65 14.56
CA HIS A 5 -12.87 -14.84 14.83
C HIS A 5 -12.98 -13.38 14.36
N PHE A 6 -13.94 -13.08 13.47
CA PHE A 6 -14.12 -11.74 12.90
C PHE A 6 -15.48 -11.12 13.26
N SER A 7 -16.22 -11.73 14.20
CA SER A 7 -17.62 -11.32 14.51
C SER A 7 -17.73 -9.92 15.13
N ASP A 8 -16.67 -9.45 15.78
CA ASP A 8 -16.59 -8.14 16.45
C ASP A 8 -15.78 -7.09 15.67
N VAL A 9 -15.41 -7.41 14.40
CA VAL A 9 -14.65 -6.48 13.58
C VAL A 9 -15.52 -5.30 13.15
N THR A 10 -15.05 -4.10 13.47
CA THR A 10 -15.70 -2.82 13.13
C THR A 10 -14.99 -2.07 12.00
N THR A 11 -13.72 -2.40 11.72
CA THR A 11 -12.96 -1.81 10.62
C THR A 11 -12.10 -2.87 9.92
N TRP A 12 -12.23 -2.94 8.61
CA TRP A 12 -11.45 -3.81 7.73
C TRP A 12 -10.44 -2.96 6.98
N VAL A 13 -9.17 -3.20 7.18
CA VAL A 13 -8.06 -2.49 6.53
C VAL A 13 -7.47 -3.42 5.49
N PHE A 14 -7.39 -2.95 4.25
CA PHE A 14 -6.80 -3.70 3.15
C PHE A 14 -5.57 -2.96 2.65
N ASP A 15 -4.46 -3.66 2.54
CA ASP A 15 -3.40 -3.25 1.64
C ASP A 15 -3.88 -3.33 0.19
N LEU A 16 -3.13 -2.78 -0.75
CA LEU A 16 -3.48 -2.69 -2.16
C LEU A 16 -2.69 -3.67 -3.01
N ASP A 17 -1.37 -3.49 -3.03
CA ASP A 17 -0.47 -4.14 -3.98
C ASP A 17 -0.28 -5.62 -3.63
N ASN A 18 -0.52 -6.51 -4.61
CA ASN A 18 -0.57 -7.96 -4.41
C ASN A 18 -1.60 -8.46 -3.38
N THR A 19 -2.40 -7.56 -2.80
CA THR A 19 -3.52 -7.89 -1.90
C THR A 19 -4.87 -7.79 -2.62
N LEU A 20 -5.18 -6.66 -3.28
CA LEU A 20 -6.44 -6.47 -4.04
C LEU A 20 -6.32 -6.86 -5.51
N TYR A 21 -5.14 -7.26 -5.94
CA TYR A 21 -4.87 -7.94 -7.20
C TYR A 21 -3.73 -8.93 -7.01
N PRO A 22 -3.73 -10.06 -7.75
CA PRO A 22 -2.70 -11.07 -7.57
C PRO A 22 -1.37 -10.70 -8.25
N PRO A 23 -0.21 -11.15 -7.72
CA PRO A 23 1.13 -10.82 -8.25
C PRO A 23 1.33 -11.16 -9.72
N HIS A 24 0.65 -12.20 -10.24
CA HIS A 24 0.80 -12.61 -11.64
C HIS A 24 0.28 -11.57 -12.66
N MET A 25 -0.45 -10.55 -12.22
CA MET A 25 -0.84 -9.41 -13.07
C MET A 25 0.33 -8.45 -13.34
N ARG A 26 1.44 -8.58 -12.60
CA ARG A 26 2.72 -7.91 -12.85
C ARG A 26 2.64 -6.38 -12.91
N LEU A 27 1.71 -5.78 -12.16
CA LEU A 27 1.58 -4.32 -12.13
C LEU A 27 2.82 -3.67 -11.51
N LEU A 28 3.34 -4.24 -10.40
CA LEU A 28 4.54 -3.76 -9.72
C LEU A 28 5.79 -3.78 -10.61
N ASP A 29 5.89 -4.69 -11.57
CA ASP A 29 7.03 -4.74 -12.49
C ASP A 29 7.18 -3.43 -13.27
N GLN A 30 6.06 -2.80 -13.66
CA GLN A 30 6.06 -1.51 -14.36
C GLN A 30 6.55 -0.39 -13.44
N ILE A 31 6.07 -0.38 -12.18
CA ILE A 31 6.50 0.57 -11.15
C ILE A 31 8.00 0.43 -10.90
N GLU A 32 8.51 -0.79 -10.76
CA GLU A 32 9.94 -1.04 -10.54
C GLU A 32 10.83 -0.50 -11.67
N VAL A 33 10.39 -0.67 -12.92
CA VAL A 33 11.10 -0.11 -14.08
C VAL A 33 11.16 1.42 -14.01
N ARG A 34 10.04 2.07 -13.67
CA ARG A 34 9.98 3.53 -13.54
C ARG A 34 10.78 4.03 -12.34
N MET A 35 10.69 3.33 -11.20
CA MET A 35 11.50 3.64 -10.01
C MET A 35 13.00 3.63 -10.32
N THR A 36 13.48 2.60 -11.07
CA THR A 36 14.87 2.53 -11.49
C THR A 36 15.22 3.72 -12.38
N ALA A 37 14.39 4.03 -13.39
CA ALA A 37 14.62 5.15 -14.29
C ALA A 37 14.66 6.49 -13.53
N TYR A 38 13.72 6.71 -12.62
CA TYR A 38 13.68 7.92 -11.77
C TYR A 38 14.96 8.06 -10.93
N VAL A 39 15.39 6.98 -10.26
CA VAL A 39 16.63 7.02 -9.44
C VAL A 39 17.85 7.29 -10.30
N MET A 40 17.94 6.72 -11.52
CA MET A 40 19.03 7.01 -12.46
C MET A 40 19.10 8.49 -12.82
N GLU A 41 17.97 9.09 -13.15
CA GLU A 41 17.88 10.51 -13.55
C GLU A 41 18.14 11.44 -12.37
N GLU A 42 17.43 11.25 -11.27
CA GLU A 42 17.47 12.13 -10.09
C GLU A 42 18.86 12.15 -9.43
N LEU A 43 19.52 10.99 -9.34
CA LEU A 43 20.82 10.88 -8.70
C LEU A 43 22.01 10.86 -9.68
N ASN A 44 21.73 10.95 -10.99
CA ASN A 44 22.74 10.86 -12.06
C ASN A 44 23.66 9.60 -11.90
N VAL A 45 23.04 8.45 -11.73
CA VAL A 45 23.73 7.17 -11.54
C VAL A 45 23.37 6.17 -12.65
N ASP A 46 24.21 5.16 -12.84
CA ASP A 46 23.91 4.08 -13.76
C ASP A 46 22.82 3.12 -13.20
N ARG A 47 22.33 2.25 -14.08
CA ARG A 47 21.25 1.31 -13.73
C ARG A 47 21.65 0.39 -12.57
N ALA A 48 22.87 -0.13 -12.56
CA ALA A 48 23.30 -1.06 -11.52
C ALA A 48 23.30 -0.39 -10.14
N ARG A 49 23.74 0.87 -10.09
CA ARG A 49 23.69 1.68 -8.87
C ARG A 49 22.26 2.02 -8.46
N ALA A 50 21.39 2.36 -9.40
CA ALA A 50 19.98 2.64 -9.13
C ALA A 50 19.25 1.41 -8.56
N ASP A 51 19.43 0.24 -9.17
CA ASP A 51 18.84 -1.02 -8.70
C ASP A 51 19.34 -1.36 -7.27
N TYR A 52 20.65 -1.19 -7.03
CA TYR A 52 21.21 -1.35 -5.68
C TYR A 52 20.58 -0.39 -4.66
N LEU A 53 20.45 0.91 -5.00
CA LEU A 53 19.88 1.91 -4.09
C LEU A 53 18.42 1.63 -3.79
N ARG A 54 17.64 1.20 -4.79
CA ARG A 54 16.24 0.81 -4.59
C ARG A 54 16.12 -0.32 -3.57
N GLU A 55 16.89 -1.40 -3.75
CA GLU A 55 16.88 -2.54 -2.84
C GLU A 55 17.40 -2.15 -1.45
N HIS A 56 18.47 -1.36 -1.38
CA HIS A 56 19.04 -0.88 -0.13
C HIS A 56 18.02 -0.04 0.66
N TYR A 57 17.35 0.92 0.02
CA TYR A 57 16.38 1.79 0.68
C TYR A 57 15.12 1.03 1.11
N TRP A 58 14.64 0.10 0.28
CA TRP A 58 13.53 -0.75 0.68
C TRP A 58 13.85 -1.57 1.95
N ARG A 59 15.08 -2.07 2.08
CA ARG A 59 15.51 -2.83 3.26
C ARG A 59 15.73 -1.95 4.49
N THR A 60 16.29 -0.75 4.32
CA THR A 60 16.74 0.10 5.43
C THR A 60 15.73 1.15 5.84
N HIS A 61 14.89 1.60 4.92
CA HIS A 61 13.93 2.69 5.13
C HIS A 61 12.48 2.27 4.87
N GLY A 62 12.22 1.02 4.47
CA GLY A 62 10.89 0.50 4.20
C GLY A 62 10.44 0.68 2.75
N THR A 63 10.79 1.79 2.10
CA THR A 63 10.54 2.04 0.67
C THR A 63 11.71 2.79 0.02
N THR A 64 11.80 2.70 -1.32
CA THR A 64 12.75 3.52 -2.10
C THR A 64 12.53 5.00 -1.85
N LEU A 65 11.27 5.45 -1.85
CA LEU A 65 10.93 6.86 -1.63
C LEU A 65 11.46 7.37 -0.29
N ALA A 66 11.24 6.62 0.80
CA ALA A 66 11.71 7.02 2.13
C ALA A 66 13.23 7.18 2.18
N GLY A 67 13.98 6.31 1.48
CA GLY A 67 15.43 6.46 1.33
C GLY A 67 15.83 7.69 0.52
N LEU A 68 15.18 7.93 -0.61
CA LEU A 68 15.42 9.11 -1.45
C LEU A 68 15.17 10.41 -0.69
N MET A 69 14.09 10.48 0.07
CA MET A 69 13.77 11.65 0.91
C MET A 69 14.82 11.88 2.00
N ARG A 70 15.21 10.82 2.71
CA ARG A 70 16.13 10.91 3.85
C ARG A 70 17.56 11.20 3.46
N GLU A 71 18.05 10.56 2.39
CA GLU A 71 19.48 10.61 2.04
C GLU A 71 19.77 11.65 0.95
N HIS A 72 18.76 12.02 0.14
CA HIS A 72 18.95 12.91 -1.01
C HIS A 72 18.00 14.12 -1.00
N ASN A 73 17.12 14.22 0.01
CA ASN A 73 16.14 15.31 0.13
C ASN A 73 15.25 15.47 -1.11
N VAL A 74 14.88 14.34 -1.74
CA VAL A 74 14.01 14.30 -2.92
C VAL A 74 12.58 14.67 -2.54
N ASP A 75 11.94 15.52 -3.36
CA ASP A 75 10.51 15.82 -3.22
C ASP A 75 9.69 14.58 -3.56
N PRO A 76 8.81 14.11 -2.66
CA PRO A 76 7.99 12.93 -2.92
C PRO A 76 6.96 13.10 -4.04
N ALA A 77 6.47 14.33 -4.29
CA ALA A 77 5.35 14.53 -5.21
C ALA A 77 5.72 14.22 -6.68
N PRO A 78 6.84 14.71 -7.26
CA PRO A 78 7.27 14.31 -8.60
C PRO A 78 7.53 12.81 -8.71
N TYR A 79 8.20 12.22 -7.70
CA TYR A 79 8.47 10.79 -7.67
C TYR A 79 7.19 9.96 -7.74
N LEU A 80 6.22 10.23 -6.88
CA LEU A 80 4.96 9.48 -6.84
C LEU A 80 4.16 9.64 -8.13
N THR A 81 4.20 10.81 -8.76
CA THR A 81 3.56 11.04 -10.04
C THR A 81 4.21 10.21 -11.15
N ASP A 82 5.54 10.23 -11.22
CA ASP A 82 6.29 9.53 -12.26
C ASP A 82 6.15 8.01 -12.15
N VAL A 83 6.44 7.44 -10.98
CA VAL A 83 6.49 5.98 -10.82
C VAL A 83 5.13 5.31 -10.97
N HIS A 84 4.03 6.04 -10.79
CA HIS A 84 2.66 5.55 -10.93
C HIS A 84 2.01 5.90 -12.29
N ASP A 85 2.73 6.53 -13.22
CA ASP A 85 2.30 6.72 -14.61
C ASP A 85 2.53 5.44 -15.43
N ILE A 86 1.67 4.45 -15.22
CA ILE A 86 1.78 3.08 -15.74
C ILE A 86 0.50 2.64 -16.45
N ASP A 87 0.59 1.51 -17.15
CA ASP A 87 -0.56 0.91 -17.83
C ASP A 87 -1.38 0.02 -16.87
N PHE A 88 -2.57 0.48 -16.53
CA PHE A 88 -3.53 -0.26 -15.69
C PHE A 88 -4.36 -1.30 -16.46
N THR A 89 -4.25 -1.37 -17.80
CA THR A 89 -5.02 -2.33 -18.61
C THR A 89 -4.60 -3.78 -18.39
N VAL A 90 -3.46 -4.01 -17.76
CA VAL A 90 -3.01 -5.33 -17.31
C VAL A 90 -3.91 -5.90 -16.20
N LEU A 91 -4.64 -5.02 -15.49
CA LEU A 91 -5.60 -5.42 -14.47
C LEU A 91 -6.97 -5.71 -15.10
N SER A 92 -7.63 -6.75 -14.62
CA SER A 92 -9.01 -7.07 -14.98
C SER A 92 -9.93 -6.93 -13.78
N PRO A 93 -11.21 -6.55 -13.98
CA PRO A 93 -12.20 -6.51 -12.90
C PRO A 93 -12.37 -7.88 -12.22
N ASP A 94 -12.54 -7.85 -10.90
CA ASP A 94 -12.84 -9.03 -10.09
C ASP A 94 -14.14 -8.79 -9.30
N PHE A 95 -15.25 -9.15 -9.92
CA PHE A 95 -16.57 -8.96 -9.31
C PHE A 95 -16.83 -9.90 -8.13
N SER A 96 -16.15 -11.05 -8.09
CA SER A 96 -16.25 -11.97 -6.96
C SER A 96 -15.59 -11.40 -5.71
N LEU A 97 -14.38 -10.85 -5.85
CA LEU A 97 -13.68 -10.13 -4.78
C LEU A 97 -14.49 -8.91 -4.33
N ARG A 98 -14.99 -8.12 -5.29
CA ARG A 98 -15.84 -6.96 -5.00
C ARG A 98 -17.03 -7.34 -4.12
N ASP A 99 -17.77 -8.37 -4.51
CA ASP A 99 -19.00 -8.78 -3.81
C ASP A 99 -18.67 -9.37 -2.44
N ALA A 100 -17.55 -10.10 -2.32
CA ALA A 100 -17.06 -10.60 -1.03
C ALA A 100 -16.69 -9.46 -0.07
N ILE A 101 -15.96 -8.42 -0.55
CA ILE A 101 -15.61 -7.26 0.29
C ILE A 101 -16.86 -6.45 0.65
N LYS A 102 -17.78 -6.25 -0.30
CA LYS A 102 -19.06 -5.56 -0.03
C LYS A 102 -19.91 -6.27 1.03
N ALA A 103 -19.85 -7.58 1.09
CA ALA A 103 -20.58 -8.36 2.07
C ALA A 103 -20.00 -8.26 3.50
N LEU A 104 -18.79 -7.75 3.67
CA LEU A 104 -18.24 -7.48 4.99
C LEU A 104 -19.03 -6.34 5.65
N PRO A 105 -19.43 -6.51 6.93
CA PRO A 105 -20.12 -5.47 7.66
C PRO A 105 -19.16 -4.34 8.06
N ASN A 106 -19.71 -3.19 8.39
CA ASN A 106 -18.98 -2.06 8.96
C ASN A 106 -17.98 -1.40 7.98
N ARG A 107 -17.05 -0.61 8.53
CA ARG A 107 -16.11 0.22 7.78
C ARG A 107 -15.03 -0.59 7.06
N LYS A 108 -14.71 -0.19 5.82
CA LYS A 108 -13.68 -0.80 4.97
C LYS A 108 -12.78 0.32 4.42
N ILE A 109 -11.48 0.20 4.62
CA ILE A 109 -10.52 1.17 4.12
C ILE A 109 -9.38 0.46 3.37
N VAL A 110 -8.79 1.18 2.43
CA VAL A 110 -7.51 0.80 1.82
C VAL A 110 -6.39 1.61 2.48
N TYR A 111 -5.27 0.96 2.79
CA TYR A 111 -4.06 1.61 3.27
C TYR A 111 -2.82 1.03 2.60
N THR A 112 -2.16 1.80 1.74
CA THR A 112 -1.04 1.39 0.90
C THR A 112 0.20 2.26 1.08
N ASN A 113 1.38 1.73 0.75
CA ASN A 113 2.62 2.50 0.59
C ASN A 113 2.72 3.24 -0.76
N GLY A 114 1.79 2.98 -1.69
CA GLY A 114 1.58 3.81 -2.87
C GLY A 114 0.84 5.10 -2.52
N CYS A 115 0.64 6.01 -3.48
CA CYS A 115 -0.18 7.20 -3.27
C CYS A 115 -1.68 6.92 -3.49
N ALA A 116 -2.56 7.74 -2.91
CA ALA A 116 -4.00 7.56 -3.06
C ALA A 116 -4.49 7.66 -4.51
N PRO A 117 -4.01 8.58 -5.36
CA PRO A 117 -4.40 8.61 -6.78
C PRO A 117 -4.05 7.32 -7.53
N TYR A 118 -2.90 6.71 -7.24
CA TYR A 118 -2.53 5.40 -7.77
C TYR A 118 -3.51 4.32 -7.30
N ALA A 119 -3.78 4.28 -6.00
CA ALA A 119 -4.71 3.31 -5.43
C ALA A 119 -6.11 3.41 -6.06
N GLU A 120 -6.63 4.61 -6.27
CA GLU A 120 -7.92 4.83 -6.94
C GLU A 120 -7.93 4.29 -8.39
N ASN A 121 -6.83 4.43 -9.13
CA ASN A 121 -6.70 3.86 -10.48
C ASN A 121 -6.70 2.33 -10.45
N VAL A 122 -5.99 1.71 -9.50
CA VAL A 122 -6.02 0.26 -9.29
C VAL A 122 -7.43 -0.22 -8.94
N LEU A 123 -8.08 0.43 -7.98
CA LEU A 123 -9.44 0.09 -7.56
C LEU A 123 -10.43 0.19 -8.73
N LYS A 124 -10.31 1.23 -9.56
CA LYS A 124 -11.11 1.39 -10.77
C LYS A 124 -10.88 0.24 -11.76
N ALA A 125 -9.63 -0.10 -12.05
CA ALA A 125 -9.27 -1.17 -12.98
C ALA A 125 -9.75 -2.54 -12.47
N ARG A 126 -9.72 -2.76 -11.14
CA ARG A 126 -10.20 -3.99 -10.49
C ARG A 126 -11.73 -4.06 -10.32
N GLY A 127 -12.48 -3.01 -10.72
CA GLY A 127 -13.93 -2.94 -10.53
C GLY A 127 -14.35 -2.79 -9.07
N LEU A 128 -13.46 -2.21 -8.24
CA LEU A 128 -13.64 -2.01 -6.79
C LEU A 128 -14.01 -0.56 -6.43
N SER A 129 -14.28 0.31 -7.41
CA SER A 129 -14.70 1.70 -7.13
C SER A 129 -15.93 1.73 -6.24
N GLY A 130 -15.90 2.59 -5.21
CA GLY A 130 -17.00 2.76 -4.27
C GLY A 130 -17.26 1.57 -3.33
N VAL A 131 -16.30 0.66 -3.20
CA VAL A 131 -16.35 -0.48 -2.25
C VAL A 131 -15.82 -0.07 -0.88
N PHE A 132 -14.85 0.82 -0.85
CA PHE A 132 -14.17 1.27 0.36
C PHE A 132 -14.68 2.64 0.81
N ASP A 133 -14.72 2.84 2.12
CA ASP A 133 -15.17 4.09 2.75
C ASP A 133 -14.08 5.17 2.74
N ALA A 134 -12.80 4.75 2.66
CA ALA A 134 -11.66 5.65 2.52
C ALA A 134 -10.47 4.92 1.87
N VAL A 135 -9.56 5.71 1.25
CA VAL A 135 -8.30 5.26 0.67
C VAL A 135 -7.18 6.13 1.24
N TYR A 136 -6.19 5.48 1.84
CA TYR A 136 -5.02 6.12 2.44
C TYR A 136 -3.76 5.66 1.70
N GLY A 137 -3.08 6.62 1.08
CA GLY A 137 -1.73 6.43 0.53
C GLY A 137 -0.65 6.91 1.49
N VAL A 138 0.61 6.77 1.11
CA VAL A 138 1.78 7.15 1.91
C VAL A 138 1.78 8.62 2.30
N GLU A 139 1.22 9.52 1.48
CA GLU A 139 1.05 10.95 1.77
C GLU A 139 0.13 11.22 2.96
N HIS A 140 -0.79 10.31 3.26
CA HIS A 140 -1.67 10.41 4.41
C HIS A 140 -1.01 9.96 5.73
N ALA A 141 0.15 9.31 5.63
CA ALA A 141 1.01 8.91 6.73
C ALA A 141 2.25 9.83 6.87
N ASP A 142 2.17 11.06 6.36
CA ASP A 142 3.28 12.03 6.35
C ASP A 142 4.56 11.43 5.69
N PHE A 143 4.36 10.61 4.66
CA PHE A 143 5.40 9.86 3.93
C PHE A 143 6.21 8.85 4.77
N HIS A 144 5.72 8.49 5.95
CA HIS A 144 6.21 7.33 6.68
C HIS A 144 5.63 6.06 6.06
N PRO A 145 6.47 5.13 5.57
CA PRO A 145 5.94 3.89 4.98
C PRO A 145 5.61 2.84 6.05
N LYS A 146 4.69 1.94 5.74
CA LYS A 146 4.63 0.66 6.45
C LYS A 146 5.99 -0.06 6.27
N PRO A 147 6.52 -0.73 7.29
CA PRO A 147 5.96 -1.07 8.59
C PRO A 147 6.27 -0.08 9.73
N ASP A 148 6.63 1.19 9.44
CA ASP A 148 6.88 2.18 10.50
C ASP A 148 5.64 2.35 11.39
N SER A 149 5.81 2.31 12.71
CA SER A 149 4.71 2.48 13.67
C SER A 149 4.05 3.85 13.58
N ALA A 150 4.82 4.91 13.27
CA ALA A 150 4.30 6.26 13.09
C ALA A 150 3.32 6.33 11.91
N ALA A 151 3.57 5.57 10.85
CA ALA A 151 2.68 5.48 9.70
C ALA A 151 1.29 4.94 10.08
N PHE A 152 1.25 3.86 10.84
CA PHE A 152 0.00 3.28 11.33
C PHE A 152 -0.71 4.20 12.33
N GLU A 153 0.03 4.81 13.27
CA GLU A 153 -0.52 5.73 14.26
C GLU A 153 -1.22 6.91 13.56
N THR A 154 -0.55 7.52 12.57
CA THR A 154 -1.08 8.65 11.82
C THR A 154 -2.38 8.28 11.08
N VAL A 155 -2.36 7.21 10.28
CA VAL A 155 -3.53 6.81 9.48
C VAL A 155 -4.67 6.31 10.35
N PHE A 156 -4.37 5.47 11.36
CA PHE A 156 -5.41 4.91 12.21
C PHE A 156 -6.06 5.96 13.13
N THR A 157 -5.30 6.95 13.59
CA THR A 157 -5.85 8.09 14.34
C THR A 157 -6.75 8.93 13.43
N LYS A 158 -6.30 9.24 12.21
CA LYS A 158 -7.05 10.02 11.22
C LYS A 158 -8.37 9.36 10.83
N ASP A 159 -8.37 8.03 10.67
CA ASP A 159 -9.59 7.27 10.32
C ASP A 159 -10.46 6.93 11.54
N GLY A 160 -9.93 6.97 12.76
CA GLY A 160 -10.61 6.54 13.96
C GLY A 160 -10.65 5.02 14.15
N VAL A 161 -9.63 4.29 13.64
CA VAL A 161 -9.55 2.83 13.72
C VAL A 161 -9.38 2.39 15.18
N LEU A 162 -10.33 1.59 15.67
CA LEU A 162 -10.20 0.90 16.95
C LEU A 162 -9.49 -0.44 16.75
N THR A 163 -8.17 -0.46 16.96
CA THR A 163 -7.30 -1.59 16.60
C THR A 163 -7.74 -2.93 17.17
N LYS A 164 -8.27 -2.96 18.41
CA LYS A 164 -8.75 -4.21 19.06
C LYS A 164 -9.94 -4.85 18.35
N THR A 165 -10.70 -4.06 17.58
CA THR A 165 -11.85 -4.52 16.79
C THR A 165 -11.62 -4.29 15.29
N ALA A 166 -10.37 -4.29 14.85
CA ALA A 166 -10.02 -4.16 13.45
C ALA A 166 -9.31 -5.42 12.92
N ALA A 167 -9.37 -5.60 11.59
CA ALA A 167 -8.63 -6.63 10.87
C ALA A 167 -7.84 -6.00 9.73
N MET A 168 -6.63 -6.49 9.46
CA MET A 168 -5.80 -6.04 8.35
C MET A 168 -5.40 -7.22 7.46
N PHE A 169 -5.56 -7.02 6.14
CA PHE A 169 -5.15 -7.92 5.06
C PHE A 169 -3.93 -7.33 4.36
N GLU A 170 -2.87 -8.12 4.20
CA GLU A 170 -1.58 -7.64 3.70
C GLU A 170 -0.76 -8.81 3.14
N ASP A 171 -0.07 -8.63 2.04
CA ASP A 171 0.79 -9.64 1.41
C ASP A 171 2.23 -9.65 1.97
N ASP A 172 2.70 -8.54 2.55
CA ASP A 172 4.01 -8.48 3.20
C ASP A 172 3.89 -8.66 4.72
N PRO A 173 4.37 -9.80 5.29
CA PRO A 173 4.24 -10.06 6.72
C PRO A 173 4.95 -9.03 7.60
N ARG A 174 5.93 -8.26 7.08
CA ARG A 174 6.57 -7.17 7.82
C ARG A 174 5.57 -6.08 8.17
N ASN A 175 4.65 -5.78 7.26
CA ASN A 175 3.61 -4.77 7.43
C ASN A 175 2.50 -5.20 8.40
N LEU A 176 2.42 -6.48 8.74
CA LEU A 176 1.50 -7.01 9.74
C LEU A 176 2.04 -6.96 11.19
N THR A 177 3.33 -6.70 11.38
CA THR A 177 3.97 -6.73 12.71
C THR A 177 3.38 -5.68 13.65
N VAL A 178 3.25 -4.44 13.21
CA VAL A 178 2.68 -3.34 14.00
C VAL A 178 1.18 -3.53 14.25
N PRO A 179 0.33 -3.78 13.24
CA PRO A 179 -1.09 -4.10 13.45
C PRO A 179 -1.30 -5.25 14.45
N HIS A 180 -0.51 -6.33 14.34
CA HIS A 180 -0.58 -7.45 15.26
C HIS A 180 -0.24 -7.03 16.71
N ALA A 181 0.84 -6.25 16.90
CA ALA A 181 1.23 -5.74 18.21
C ALA A 181 0.16 -4.80 18.81
N LEU A 182 -0.57 -4.05 17.97
CA LEU A 182 -1.71 -3.23 18.37
C LEU A 182 -2.98 -4.05 18.70
N GLY A 183 -2.94 -5.36 18.46
CA GLY A 183 -4.02 -6.31 18.76
C GLY A 183 -5.08 -6.42 17.69
N MET A 184 -4.78 -5.98 16.45
CA MET A 184 -5.60 -6.26 15.29
C MET A 184 -5.57 -7.74 14.93
N ARG A 185 -6.60 -8.21 14.26
CA ARG A 185 -6.55 -9.46 13.52
C ARG A 185 -5.75 -9.23 12.24
N THR A 186 -4.78 -10.10 11.98
CA THR A 186 -3.93 -10.00 10.79
C THR A 186 -4.14 -11.19 9.88
N VAL A 187 -4.26 -10.94 8.59
CA VAL A 187 -4.44 -11.93 7.53
C VAL A 187 -3.38 -11.70 6.47
N HIS A 188 -2.56 -12.73 6.25
CA HIS A 188 -1.52 -12.79 5.23
C HIS A 188 -1.94 -13.69 4.09
#